data_a733cd7f4391d6659f54fbf33fd918ca
#
_entry.id   a733cd7f4391d6659f54fbf33fd918ca
#
_cell.length_a   1.000
_cell.length_b   1.000
_cell.length_c   1.000
_cell.angle_alpha   90.00
_cell.angle_beta   90.00
_cell.angle_gamma   90.00
#
_symmetry.space_group_name_H-M   'P 1'
#
loop_
_entity.id
_entity.type
_entity.pdbx_description
1 polymer ?
#
loop_
_entity_poly.entity_id
_entity_poly.type
_entity_poly.pdbx_seq_one_letter_code
_entity_poly.pdbx_strand_id
1 'polypeptide(L)'
;MRGSLNVYLHEVEPIRLGVNRLLDGADPILSAYRAHRITPATAQRRLGRLERRFAAYAVQIAAVAKVPPALRSAQRSYAHTFVLEDAYLSALVAAVPEHDFDDLPDTQARQRAAIIGWRIQLEVLAERRGVDLPADLQAAGRGEIAPSPGGS
;
A
#
# COMPACT_ATOMS: atom_id res chain seq x y z
N MET A 1 -26.71 3.73 2.13
CA MET A 1 -26.61 5.04 1.57
C MET A 1 -25.41 5.21 0.70
N ARG A 2 -25.70 5.38 -0.60
CA ARG A 2 -24.68 5.58 -1.62
C ARG A 2 -23.75 6.74 -1.28
N GLY A 3 -24.34 7.87 -0.81
CA GLY A 3 -23.58 9.09 -0.55
C GLY A 3 -22.46 8.91 0.47
N SER A 4 -22.70 8.13 1.53
CA SER A 4 -21.69 7.91 2.58
C SER A 4 -20.47 7.17 2.05
N LEU A 5 -20.67 6.12 1.25
CA LEU A 5 -19.54 5.38 0.66
C LEU A 5 -18.77 6.24 -0.35
N ASN A 6 -19.50 6.93 -1.23
CA ASN A 6 -18.86 7.78 -2.25
C ASN A 6 -18.09 8.94 -1.59
N VAL A 7 -18.66 9.57 -0.56
CA VAL A 7 -17.98 10.64 0.18
C VAL A 7 -16.70 10.11 0.82
N TYR A 8 -16.77 8.93 1.46
CA TYR A 8 -15.60 8.32 2.07
C TYR A 8 -14.52 8.01 1.02
N LEU A 9 -14.89 7.38 -0.09
CA LEU A 9 -13.93 7.04 -1.15
C LEU A 9 -13.28 8.30 -1.74
N HIS A 10 -14.07 9.37 -1.89
CA HIS A 10 -13.54 10.65 -2.35
C HIS A 10 -12.56 11.27 -1.33
N GLU A 11 -12.87 11.15 -0.05
CA GLU A 11 -12.02 11.68 1.03
C GLU A 11 -10.64 11.01 1.05
N VAL A 12 -10.58 9.70 0.82
CA VAL A 12 -9.31 8.95 0.86
C VAL A 12 -8.61 8.88 -0.50
N GLU A 13 -9.25 9.33 -1.57
CA GLU A 13 -8.70 9.22 -2.93
C GLU A 13 -7.35 9.91 -3.10
N PRO A 14 -7.10 11.13 -2.61
CA PRO A 14 -5.79 11.76 -2.75
C PRO A 14 -4.68 10.95 -2.11
N ILE A 15 -4.96 10.33 -0.96
CA ILE A 15 -3.99 9.47 -0.27
C ILE A 15 -3.76 8.20 -1.09
N ARG A 16 -4.83 7.54 -1.52
CA ARG A 16 -4.75 6.30 -2.30
C ARG A 16 -3.96 6.49 -3.60
N LEU A 17 -4.30 7.51 -4.37
CA LEU A 17 -3.62 7.77 -5.64
C LEU A 17 -2.19 8.27 -5.43
N GLY A 18 -1.95 9.05 -4.38
CA GLY A 18 -0.62 9.50 -4.02
C GLY A 18 0.30 8.34 -3.67
N VAL A 19 -0.21 7.38 -2.92
CA VAL A 19 0.52 6.14 -2.57
C VAL A 19 0.86 5.33 -3.82
N ASN A 20 -0.11 5.16 -4.72
CA ASN A 20 0.13 4.41 -5.95
C ASN A 20 1.27 5.03 -6.77
N ARG A 21 1.25 6.36 -6.94
CA ARG A 21 2.33 7.06 -7.64
C ARG A 21 3.67 6.94 -6.94
N LEU A 22 3.66 7.02 -5.61
CA LEU A 22 4.89 6.92 -4.81
C LEU A 22 5.52 5.53 -4.97
N LEU A 23 4.72 4.47 -4.86
CA LEU A 23 5.22 3.10 -4.95
C LEU A 23 5.73 2.76 -6.35
N ASP A 24 5.14 3.33 -7.40
CA ASP A 24 5.64 3.18 -8.76
C ASP A 24 7.09 3.67 -8.87
N GLY A 25 7.49 4.64 -8.07
CA GLY A 25 8.86 5.16 -8.05
C GLY A 25 9.91 4.18 -7.53
N ALA A 26 9.50 3.08 -6.90
CA ALA A 26 10.44 2.06 -6.43
C ALA A 26 10.99 1.19 -7.57
N ASP A 27 10.23 0.97 -8.64
CA ASP A 27 10.63 0.09 -9.72
C ASP A 27 11.93 0.53 -10.40
N PRO A 28 12.13 1.81 -10.77
CA PRO A 28 13.41 2.26 -11.33
C PRO A 28 14.58 2.05 -10.38
N ILE A 29 14.37 2.23 -9.07
CA ILE A 29 15.43 2.04 -8.07
C ILE A 29 15.84 0.57 -8.01
N LEU A 30 14.85 -0.32 -7.89
CA LEU A 30 15.11 -1.76 -7.81
C LEU A 30 15.68 -2.31 -9.11
N SER A 31 15.21 -1.82 -10.25
CA SER A 31 15.75 -2.19 -11.55
C SER A 31 17.24 -1.79 -11.67
N ALA A 32 17.59 -0.57 -11.28
CA ALA A 32 18.98 -0.10 -11.29
C ALA A 32 19.85 -0.90 -10.30
N TYR A 33 19.29 -1.24 -9.15
CA TYR A 33 19.96 -2.07 -8.13
C TYR A 33 20.27 -3.47 -8.69
N ARG A 34 19.27 -4.12 -9.29
CA ARG A 34 19.46 -5.47 -9.88
C ARG A 34 20.46 -5.47 -11.02
N ALA A 35 20.49 -4.41 -11.81
CA ALA A 35 21.40 -4.26 -12.94
C ALA A 35 22.79 -3.74 -12.54
N HIS A 36 23.03 -3.56 -11.25
CA HIS A 36 24.29 -3.01 -10.72
C HIS A 36 24.64 -1.61 -11.25
N ARG A 37 23.62 -0.82 -11.63
CA ARG A 37 23.82 0.57 -12.07
C ARG A 37 23.95 1.54 -10.91
N ILE A 38 23.48 1.15 -9.72
CA ILE A 38 23.67 1.90 -8.48
C ILE A 38 24.20 0.97 -7.40
N THR A 39 24.89 1.54 -6.42
CA THR A 39 25.40 0.76 -5.30
C THR A 39 24.28 0.35 -4.35
N PRO A 40 24.45 -0.73 -3.54
CA PRO A 40 23.50 -1.04 -2.48
C PRO A 40 23.24 0.12 -1.54
N ALA A 41 24.26 0.89 -1.18
CA ALA A 41 24.11 2.06 -0.31
C ALA A 41 23.20 3.13 -0.96
N THR A 42 23.36 3.37 -2.26
CA THR A 42 22.51 4.32 -2.97
C THR A 42 21.07 3.80 -3.07
N ALA A 43 20.88 2.52 -3.36
CA ALA A 43 19.56 1.90 -3.41
C ALA A 43 18.88 2.01 -2.06
N GLN A 44 19.57 1.68 -0.97
CA GLN A 44 19.05 1.78 0.39
C GLN A 44 18.61 3.20 0.71
N ARG A 45 19.43 4.19 0.38
CA ARG A 45 19.11 5.61 0.65
C ARG A 45 17.87 6.05 -0.09
N ARG A 46 17.74 5.68 -1.38
CA ARG A 46 16.59 6.05 -2.21
C ARG A 46 15.31 5.35 -1.77
N LEU A 47 15.39 4.05 -1.46
CA LEU A 47 14.25 3.30 -0.93
C LEU A 47 13.86 3.80 0.45
N GLY A 48 14.82 4.16 1.29
CA GLY A 48 14.56 4.75 2.60
C GLY A 48 13.81 6.07 2.51
N ARG A 49 14.15 6.90 1.52
CA ARG A 49 13.42 8.14 1.26
C ARG A 49 11.98 7.85 0.84
N LEU A 50 11.78 6.86 -0.01
CA LEU A 50 10.45 6.43 -0.44
C LEU A 50 9.64 5.91 0.75
N GLU A 51 10.24 5.10 1.62
CA GLU A 51 9.58 4.58 2.81
C GLU A 51 9.13 5.72 3.73
N ARG A 52 9.97 6.72 3.95
CA ARG A 52 9.59 7.86 4.79
C ARG A 52 8.42 8.65 4.22
N ARG A 53 8.34 8.79 2.91
CA ARG A 53 7.19 9.43 2.27
C ARG A 53 5.93 8.57 2.41
N PHE A 54 6.08 7.26 2.31
CA PHE A 54 4.96 6.35 2.55
C PHE A 54 4.47 6.45 3.99
N ALA A 55 5.39 6.48 4.96
CA ALA A 55 5.03 6.62 6.37
C ALA A 55 4.21 7.89 6.63
N ALA A 56 4.50 8.98 5.91
CA ALA A 56 3.70 10.19 6.01
C ALA A 56 2.25 9.98 5.54
N TYR A 57 2.06 9.20 4.48
CA TYR A 57 0.70 8.81 4.05
C TYR A 57 0.01 7.91 5.07
N ALA A 58 0.75 7.02 5.72
CA ALA A 58 0.19 6.17 6.78
C ALA A 58 -0.33 7.02 7.95
N VAL A 59 0.37 8.10 8.30
CA VAL A 59 -0.11 9.07 9.31
C VAL A 59 -1.39 9.76 8.82
N GLN A 60 -1.42 10.19 7.57
CA GLN A 60 -2.59 10.86 7.00
C GLN A 60 -3.83 9.97 6.99
N ILE A 61 -3.68 8.70 6.58
CA ILE A 61 -4.84 7.78 6.54
C ILE A 61 -5.36 7.48 7.94
N ALA A 62 -4.48 7.36 8.92
CA ALA A 62 -4.88 7.14 10.31
C ALA A 62 -5.60 8.34 10.91
N ALA A 63 -5.33 9.54 10.39
CA ALA A 63 -5.88 10.81 10.90
C ALA A 63 -7.20 11.21 10.20
N VAL A 64 -7.71 10.43 9.26
CA VAL A 64 -8.98 10.74 8.60
C VAL A 64 -10.10 10.76 9.64
N ALA A 65 -10.71 11.93 9.85
CA ALA A 65 -11.64 12.15 10.95
C ALA A 65 -13.10 11.96 10.56
N LYS A 66 -13.45 12.24 9.30
CA LYS A 66 -14.84 12.22 8.85
C LYS A 66 -15.19 10.87 8.24
N VAL A 67 -15.37 9.85 9.10
CA VAL A 67 -15.69 8.51 8.66
C VAL A 67 -17.11 8.18 9.14
N PRO A 68 -18.06 7.93 8.22
CA PRO A 68 -19.40 7.51 8.62
C PRO A 68 -19.35 6.24 9.48
N PRO A 69 -20.25 6.09 10.47
CA PRO A 69 -20.20 4.93 11.37
C PRO A 69 -20.17 3.58 10.65
N ALA A 70 -20.92 3.45 9.54
CA ALA A 70 -20.96 2.21 8.77
C ALA A 70 -19.64 1.85 8.09
N LEU A 71 -18.73 2.81 7.99
CA LEU A 71 -17.43 2.66 7.30
C LEU A 71 -16.24 2.61 8.25
N ARG A 72 -16.47 2.72 9.57
CA ARG A 72 -15.37 2.74 10.53
C ARG A 72 -14.54 1.47 10.51
N SER A 73 -15.19 0.31 10.37
CA SER A 73 -14.48 -0.97 10.31
C SER A 73 -13.62 -1.04 9.05
N ALA A 74 -14.14 -0.65 7.90
CA ALA A 74 -13.38 -0.61 6.65
C ALA A 74 -12.23 0.38 6.74
N GLN A 75 -12.41 1.53 7.38
CA GLN A 75 -11.34 2.51 7.56
C GLN A 75 -10.23 1.95 8.44
N ARG A 76 -10.56 1.27 9.54
CA ARG A 76 -9.54 0.63 10.37
C ARG A 76 -8.74 -0.41 9.61
N SER A 77 -9.43 -1.22 8.80
CA SER A 77 -8.76 -2.22 7.94
C SER A 77 -7.85 -1.54 6.93
N TYR A 78 -8.30 -0.45 6.33
CA TYR A 78 -7.49 0.29 5.36
C TYR A 78 -6.23 0.87 6.01
N ALA A 79 -6.38 1.54 7.15
CA ALA A 79 -5.24 2.07 7.90
C ALA A 79 -4.25 0.96 8.29
N HIS A 80 -4.76 -0.23 8.63
CA HIS A 80 -3.91 -1.37 8.95
C HIS A 80 -3.10 -1.86 7.75
N THR A 81 -3.67 -1.81 6.53
CA THR A 81 -2.90 -2.17 5.33
C THR A 81 -1.69 -1.26 5.16
N PHE A 82 -1.80 0.02 5.54
CA PHE A 82 -0.68 0.96 5.49
C PHE A 82 0.41 0.58 6.49
N VAL A 83 0.03 0.14 7.69
CA VAL A 83 1.02 -0.30 8.70
C VAL A 83 1.82 -1.50 8.17
N LEU A 84 1.14 -2.46 7.55
CA LEU A 84 1.81 -3.64 6.99
C LEU A 84 2.67 -3.30 5.77
N GLU A 85 2.21 -2.39 4.92
CA GLU A 85 2.99 -1.89 3.78
C GLU A 85 4.27 -1.21 4.26
N ASP A 86 4.16 -0.35 5.27
CA ASP A 86 5.32 0.34 5.82
C ASP A 86 6.31 -0.64 6.45
N ALA A 87 5.81 -1.67 7.12
CA ALA A 87 6.65 -2.73 7.67
C ALA A 87 7.40 -3.46 6.56
N TYR A 88 6.72 -3.74 5.44
CA TYR A 88 7.37 -4.37 4.28
C TYR A 88 8.44 -3.46 3.69
N LEU A 89 8.15 -2.18 3.48
CA LEU A 89 9.11 -1.24 2.92
C LEU A 89 10.32 -1.07 3.83
N SER A 90 10.11 -1.01 5.14
CA SER A 90 11.21 -0.93 6.11
C SER A 90 12.08 -2.18 6.07
N ALA A 91 11.47 -3.36 5.95
CA ALA A 91 12.21 -4.62 5.82
C ALA A 91 12.99 -4.68 4.51
N LEU A 92 12.41 -4.19 3.42
CA LEU A 92 13.09 -4.11 2.12
C LEU A 92 14.32 -3.21 2.20
N VAL A 93 14.18 -2.02 2.79
CA VAL A 93 15.28 -1.08 2.98
C VAL A 93 16.42 -1.72 3.78
N ALA A 94 16.08 -2.40 4.86
CA ALA A 94 17.06 -3.06 5.73
C ALA A 94 17.77 -4.24 5.03
N ALA A 95 17.08 -4.92 4.13
CA ALA A 95 17.59 -6.12 3.46
C ALA A 95 18.57 -5.80 2.31
N VAL A 96 18.50 -4.61 1.73
CA VAL A 96 19.27 -4.27 0.53
C VAL A 96 20.79 -4.37 0.72
N PRO A 97 21.39 -3.82 1.82
CA PRO A 97 22.86 -3.88 1.95
C PRO A 97 23.41 -5.31 2.02
N GLU A 98 22.68 -6.21 2.70
CA GLU A 98 23.11 -7.60 2.88
C GLU A 98 22.60 -8.52 1.78
N HIS A 99 21.77 -8.00 0.87
CA HIS A 99 21.12 -8.76 -0.19
C HIS A 99 20.38 -9.97 0.37
N ASP A 100 19.74 -9.80 1.53
CA ASP A 100 19.01 -10.86 2.24
C ASP A 100 17.52 -10.56 2.25
N PHE A 101 16.79 -11.17 1.31
CA PHE A 101 15.37 -10.94 1.10
C PHE A 101 14.51 -12.12 1.54
N ASP A 102 15.06 -13.03 2.35
CA ASP A 102 14.41 -14.30 2.70
C ASP A 102 13.11 -14.12 3.48
N ASP A 103 13.02 -13.07 4.31
CA ASP A 103 11.85 -12.83 5.15
C ASP A 103 10.75 -12.02 4.45
N LEU A 104 11.05 -11.44 3.28
CA LEU A 104 10.08 -10.57 2.60
C LEU A 104 8.82 -11.29 2.12
N PRO A 105 8.87 -12.54 1.62
CA PRO A 105 7.65 -13.22 1.19
C PRO A 105 6.61 -13.38 2.29
N ASP A 106 7.03 -13.69 3.51
CA ASP A 106 6.10 -13.82 4.64
C ASP A 106 5.44 -12.50 5.00
N THR A 107 6.22 -11.44 5.04
CA THR A 107 5.71 -10.09 5.30
C THR A 107 4.72 -9.66 4.21
N GLN A 108 5.05 -9.94 2.96
CA GLN A 108 4.19 -9.62 1.82
C GLN A 108 2.89 -10.43 1.84
N ALA A 109 2.95 -11.69 2.27
CA ALA A 109 1.75 -12.54 2.38
C ALA A 109 0.75 -11.96 3.39
N ARG A 110 1.24 -11.47 4.54
CA ARG A 110 0.40 -10.82 5.55
C ARG A 110 -0.21 -9.54 5.02
N GLN A 111 0.57 -8.75 4.31
CA GLN A 111 0.12 -7.53 3.69
C GLN A 111 -0.99 -7.80 2.66
N ARG A 112 -0.77 -8.78 1.79
CA ARG A 112 -1.75 -9.18 0.77
C ARG A 112 -3.07 -9.62 1.41
N ALA A 113 -3.00 -10.44 2.47
CA ALA A 113 -4.20 -10.90 3.17
C ALA A 113 -5.01 -9.73 3.74
N ALA A 114 -4.33 -8.74 4.31
CA ALA A 114 -4.99 -7.55 4.85
C ALA A 114 -5.65 -6.71 3.76
N ILE A 115 -4.99 -6.54 2.62
CA ILE A 115 -5.52 -5.79 1.48
C ILE A 115 -6.76 -6.49 0.90
N ILE A 116 -6.69 -7.81 0.74
CA ILE A 116 -7.82 -8.59 0.24
C ILE A 116 -9.01 -8.48 1.21
N GLY A 117 -8.77 -8.59 2.52
CA GLY A 117 -9.82 -8.44 3.52
C GLY A 117 -10.51 -7.08 3.46
N TRP A 118 -9.72 -6.02 3.31
CA TRP A 118 -10.25 -4.68 3.13
C TRP A 118 -11.07 -4.55 1.83
N ARG A 119 -10.55 -5.07 0.72
CA ARG A 119 -11.29 -5.06 -0.56
C ARG A 119 -12.64 -5.75 -0.43
N ILE A 120 -12.70 -6.92 0.23
CA ILE A 120 -13.94 -7.65 0.43
C ILE A 120 -14.94 -6.82 1.23
N GLN A 121 -14.49 -6.12 2.28
CA GLN A 121 -15.35 -5.22 3.04
C GLN A 121 -15.96 -4.14 2.14
N LEU A 122 -15.13 -3.54 1.28
CA LEU A 122 -15.61 -2.51 0.35
C LEU A 122 -16.59 -3.08 -0.68
N GLU A 123 -16.32 -4.28 -1.20
CA GLU A 123 -17.19 -4.94 -2.17
C GLU A 123 -18.58 -5.19 -1.57
N VAL A 124 -18.64 -5.67 -0.33
CA VAL A 124 -19.91 -5.91 0.37
C VAL A 124 -20.67 -4.60 0.55
N LEU A 125 -19.99 -3.54 0.98
CA LEU A 125 -20.62 -2.23 1.16
C LEU A 125 -21.12 -1.66 -0.17
N ALA A 126 -20.32 -1.77 -1.22
CA ALA A 126 -20.68 -1.28 -2.55
C ALA A 126 -21.89 -2.02 -3.11
N GLU A 127 -21.92 -3.35 -2.98
CA GLU A 127 -23.05 -4.17 -3.42
C GLU A 127 -24.34 -3.78 -2.71
N ARG A 128 -24.30 -3.62 -1.39
CA ARG A 128 -25.48 -3.23 -0.61
C ARG A 128 -26.02 -1.87 -0.98
N ARG A 129 -25.17 -0.99 -1.49
CA ARG A 129 -25.54 0.39 -1.83
C ARG A 129 -25.74 0.61 -3.33
N GLY A 130 -25.55 -0.43 -4.15
CA GLY A 130 -25.68 -0.32 -5.59
C GLY A 130 -24.66 0.63 -6.21
N VAL A 131 -23.42 0.63 -5.70
CA VAL A 131 -22.33 1.47 -6.14
C VAL A 131 -21.23 0.59 -6.72
N ASP A 132 -20.60 1.03 -7.81
CA ASP A 132 -19.43 0.36 -8.36
C ASP A 132 -18.16 0.95 -7.75
N LEU A 133 -17.23 0.08 -7.36
CA LEU A 133 -15.92 0.51 -6.89
C LEU A 133 -15.05 0.94 -8.07
N PRO A 134 -14.14 1.94 -7.87
CA PRO A 134 -13.11 2.23 -8.85
C PRO A 134 -12.29 1.00 -9.21
N ALA A 135 -11.76 0.96 -10.43
CA ALA A 135 -11.04 -0.21 -10.94
C ALA A 135 -9.84 -0.61 -10.08
N ASP A 136 -9.09 0.37 -9.56
CA ASP A 136 -7.94 0.08 -8.70
C ASP A 136 -8.35 -0.60 -7.39
N LEU A 137 -9.51 -0.26 -6.85
CA LEU A 137 -10.04 -0.89 -5.63
C LEU A 137 -10.56 -2.29 -5.92
N GLN A 138 -11.16 -2.51 -7.08
CA GLN A 138 -11.60 -3.85 -7.48
C GLN A 138 -10.43 -4.81 -7.63
N ALA A 139 -9.25 -4.29 -7.97
CA ALA A 139 -8.05 -5.07 -8.18
C ALA A 139 -7.15 -5.15 -6.92
N ALA A 140 -7.51 -4.48 -5.83
CA ALA A 140 -6.67 -4.40 -4.64
C ALA A 140 -6.35 -5.80 -4.08
N GLY A 141 -5.08 -6.06 -3.84
CA GLY A 141 -4.59 -7.35 -3.35
C GLY A 141 -4.30 -8.36 -4.44
N ARG A 142 -4.55 -8.00 -5.70
CA ARG A 142 -4.24 -8.85 -6.87
C ARG A 142 -2.95 -8.36 -7.53
N GLY A 143 -2.22 -9.27 -8.14
CA GLY A 143 -0.97 -8.94 -8.80
C GLY A 143 0.09 -8.48 -7.80
N GLU A 144 0.97 -7.59 -8.24
CA GLU A 144 2.03 -7.03 -7.37
C GLU A 144 1.43 -5.99 -6.44
N ILE A 145 1.62 -6.18 -5.13
CA ILE A 145 1.07 -5.29 -4.10
C ILE A 145 2.14 -4.37 -3.48
N ALA A 146 3.40 -4.70 -3.70
CA ALA A 146 4.52 -3.95 -3.16
C ALA A 146 5.74 -4.15 -4.05
N PRO A 147 6.69 -3.20 -4.08
CA PRO A 147 7.92 -3.37 -4.85
C PRO A 147 8.68 -4.62 -4.44
N SER A 148 9.18 -5.37 -5.42
CA SER A 148 9.92 -6.62 -5.17
C SER A 148 11.35 -6.50 -5.68
N PRO A 149 12.34 -6.89 -4.86
CA PRO A 149 13.73 -6.86 -5.28
C PRO A 149 14.06 -7.94 -6.31
N GLY A 150 13.30 -9.05 -6.33
CA GLY A 150 13.55 -10.15 -7.25
C GLY A 150 13.01 -9.93 -8.65
N GLY A 151 12.16 -8.94 -8.84
CA GLY A 151 11.40 -8.77 -10.06
C GLY A 151 10.38 -9.88 -10.21
N SER A 152 9.69 -9.93 -11.32
CA SER A 152 8.75 -11.03 -11.58
C SER A 152 8.74 -11.38 -13.02
#